data_898e333aadd7fc94d6e777ca45ca623b
#
_entry.id   898e333aadd7fc94d6e777ca45ca623b
#
_cell.length_a   1.000
_cell.length_b   1.000
_cell.length_c   1.000
_cell.angle_alpha   90.00
_cell.angle_beta   90.00
_cell.angle_gamma   90.00
#
_symmetry.space_group_name_H-M   'P 1'
#
loop_
_entity.id
_entity.type
_entity.pdbx_description
1 polymer ?
#
loop_
_entity_poly.entity_id
_entity_poly.type
_entity_poly.pdbx_seq_one_letter_code
_entity_poly.pdbx_strand_id
1 'polypeptide(L)'
;GVQTCALPIFELTETATLNNVMIRDFTEKLVNAGFALHMDDFGSGYSSLITLSELPFNTLKIDKSLIDCIHQQKGRMVVQQVIILAHGLGMKVVAEGVETADQVELLKEMECDNIQGFYYSRPLPKAEFVKKSEEN
;
A
#
# COMPACT_ATOMS: atom_id res chain seq x y z
N GLY A 1 -24.69 2.81 -17.93
CA GLY A 1 -23.27 2.80 -17.56
C GLY A 1 -23.13 2.70 -16.06
N VAL A 2 -22.44 1.67 -15.57
CA VAL A 2 -22.09 1.59 -14.13
C VAL A 2 -21.04 2.66 -13.86
N GLN A 3 -21.44 3.75 -13.23
CA GLN A 3 -20.49 4.66 -12.64
C GLN A 3 -19.86 3.95 -11.42
N THR A 4 -18.67 3.39 -11.58
CA THR A 4 -17.83 3.04 -10.45
C THR A 4 -17.35 4.34 -9.83
N CYS A 5 -18.08 4.87 -8.84
CA CYS A 5 -17.56 5.91 -7.98
C CYS A 5 -16.38 5.29 -7.21
N ALA A 6 -15.16 5.61 -7.62
CA ALA A 6 -14.00 5.32 -6.81
C ALA A 6 -14.19 6.09 -5.49
N LEU A 7 -14.14 5.38 -4.36
CA LEU A 7 -14.15 6.03 -3.04
C LEU A 7 -12.94 6.99 -2.98
N PRO A 8 -13.12 8.21 -2.48
CA PRO A 8 -11.99 9.09 -2.27
C PRO A 8 -11.01 8.45 -1.30
N ILE A 9 -9.73 8.50 -1.66
CA ILE A 9 -8.63 7.89 -0.90
C ILE A 9 -7.89 9.02 -0.18
N PHE A 10 -7.60 8.81 1.10
CA PHE A 10 -6.73 9.67 1.88
C PHE A 10 -5.49 8.86 2.29
N GLU A 11 -4.30 9.34 1.92
CA GLU A 11 -3.04 8.68 2.22
C GLU A 11 -2.35 9.40 3.37
N LEU A 12 -1.93 8.65 4.39
CA LEU A 12 -1.08 9.12 5.48
C LEU A 12 0.26 8.41 5.38
N THR A 13 1.32 9.20 5.32
CA THR A 13 2.67 8.63 5.44
C THR A 13 2.93 8.15 6.87
N GLU A 14 3.81 7.18 6.98
CA GLU A 14 4.26 6.65 8.25
C GLU A 14 4.69 7.77 9.24
N THR A 15 5.46 8.73 8.77
CA THR A 15 5.94 9.87 9.58
C THR A 15 4.82 10.79 10.06
N ALA A 16 3.76 10.96 9.28
CA ALA A 16 2.63 11.82 9.64
C ALA A 16 1.82 11.25 10.82
N THR A 17 1.92 9.95 11.09
CA THR A 17 1.15 9.28 12.15
C THR A 17 1.74 9.40 13.55
N LEU A 18 2.89 10.05 13.72
CA LEU A 18 3.58 10.15 15.00
C LEU A 18 2.87 11.03 16.07
N ASN A 19 1.87 11.83 15.68
CA ASN A 19 1.08 12.68 16.59
C ASN A 19 -0.32 12.11 16.85
N ASN A 20 -0.40 11.08 17.68
CA ASN A 20 -1.52 10.14 17.79
C ASN A 20 -2.91 10.70 18.14
N VAL A 21 -3.06 11.71 19.00
CA VAL A 21 -4.41 12.08 19.51
C VAL A 21 -5.24 12.85 18.48
N MET A 22 -4.65 13.86 17.84
CA MET A 22 -5.38 14.66 16.84
C MET A 22 -5.64 13.87 15.55
N ILE A 23 -4.74 12.94 15.20
CA ILE A 23 -4.83 12.11 13.99
C ILE A 23 -5.96 11.09 14.12
N ARG A 24 -6.16 10.50 15.29
CA ARG A 24 -7.24 9.53 15.53
C ARG A 24 -8.62 10.14 15.23
N ASP A 25 -8.94 11.27 15.87
CA ASP A 25 -10.22 11.95 15.65
C ASP A 25 -10.42 12.36 14.18
N PHE A 26 -9.34 12.80 13.55
CA PHE A 26 -9.37 13.20 12.14
C PHE A 26 -9.62 12.01 11.20
N THR A 27 -8.90 10.90 11.40
CA THR A 27 -9.02 9.69 10.58
C THR A 27 -10.38 9.01 10.75
N GLU A 28 -10.92 8.98 11.96
CA GLU A 28 -12.28 8.47 12.21
C GLU A 28 -13.35 9.31 11.48
N LYS A 29 -13.21 10.64 11.47
CA LYS A 29 -14.11 11.52 10.71
C LYS A 29 -14.02 11.27 9.20
N LEU A 30 -12.82 11.06 8.66
CA LEU A 30 -12.63 10.74 7.25
C LEU A 30 -13.31 9.42 6.87
N VAL A 31 -13.08 8.36 7.64
CA VAL A 31 -13.69 7.05 7.37
C VAL A 31 -15.21 7.13 7.49
N ASN A 32 -15.74 7.83 8.49
CA ASN A 32 -17.19 8.07 8.64
C ASN A 32 -17.78 8.90 7.50
N ALA A 33 -16.99 9.75 6.86
CA ALA A 33 -17.39 10.51 5.68
C ALA A 33 -17.27 9.70 4.37
N GLY A 34 -16.85 8.43 4.43
CA GLY A 34 -16.75 7.53 3.28
C GLY A 34 -15.42 7.56 2.56
N PHE A 35 -14.36 8.09 3.20
CA PHE A 35 -12.99 8.01 2.63
C PHE A 35 -12.35 6.65 2.94
N ALA A 36 -11.60 6.11 1.98
CA ALA A 36 -10.67 5.04 2.26
C ALA A 36 -9.35 5.62 2.80
N LEU A 37 -8.83 5.04 3.89
CA LEU A 37 -7.60 5.48 4.53
C LEU A 37 -6.47 4.51 4.22
N HIS A 38 -5.41 5.00 3.60
CA HIS A 38 -4.22 4.23 3.25
C HIS A 38 -3.02 4.67 4.10
N MET A 39 -2.28 3.70 4.63
CA MET A 39 -0.94 3.93 5.18
C MET A 39 0.07 3.88 4.04
N ASP A 40 0.74 4.98 3.78
CA ASP A 40 1.76 5.11 2.73
C ASP A 40 3.18 4.97 3.26
N ASP A 41 4.12 4.56 2.39
CA ASP A 41 5.56 4.45 2.65
C ASP A 41 5.94 3.55 3.85
N PHE A 42 5.14 2.50 4.13
CA PHE A 42 5.43 1.61 5.26
C PHE A 42 6.77 0.89 5.12
N GLY A 43 7.63 1.09 6.09
CA GLY A 43 8.99 0.51 6.11
C GLY A 43 10.08 1.47 5.68
N SER A 44 9.74 2.71 5.28
CA SER A 44 10.72 3.74 4.93
C SER A 44 11.34 4.44 6.16
N GLY A 45 10.75 4.29 7.35
CA GLY A 45 11.13 5.03 8.55
C GLY A 45 10.83 4.29 9.86
N TYR A 46 10.35 5.02 10.86
CA TYR A 46 10.07 4.52 12.20
C TYR A 46 8.60 4.09 12.36
N SER A 47 8.18 3.03 11.67
CA SER A 47 6.82 2.50 11.81
C SER A 47 6.55 2.01 13.23
N SER A 48 5.48 2.51 13.82
CA SER A 48 4.90 1.88 14.99
C SER A 48 3.83 0.87 14.55
N LEU A 49 4.06 -0.41 14.81
CA LEU A 49 3.04 -1.45 14.63
C LEU A 49 1.78 -1.14 15.46
N ILE A 50 1.93 -0.39 16.55
CA ILE A 50 0.82 0.08 17.38
C ILE A 50 -0.08 1.02 16.57
N THR A 51 0.50 1.94 15.80
CA THR A 51 -0.27 2.88 14.96
C THR A 51 -1.15 2.14 13.94
N LEU A 52 -0.67 1.05 13.36
CA LEU A 52 -1.47 0.23 12.46
C LEU A 52 -2.70 -0.38 13.16
N SER A 53 -2.59 -0.73 14.43
CA SER A 53 -3.70 -1.30 15.20
C SER A 53 -4.67 -0.26 15.74
N GLU A 54 -4.22 0.99 15.89
CA GLU A 54 -5.01 2.08 16.50
C GLU A 54 -5.81 2.90 15.49
N LEU A 55 -5.33 3.02 14.25
CA LEU A 55 -5.96 3.83 13.22
C LEU A 55 -6.75 2.96 12.22
N PRO A 56 -7.87 3.45 11.69
CA PRO A 56 -8.79 2.67 10.84
C PRO A 56 -8.29 2.57 9.39
N PHE A 57 -7.09 2.07 9.17
CA PHE A 57 -6.54 1.88 7.83
C PHE A 57 -7.26 0.77 7.08
N ASN A 58 -7.55 1.01 5.80
CA ASN A 58 -8.10 0.04 4.84
C ASN A 58 -7.02 -0.65 4.04
N THR A 59 -5.89 0.03 3.81
CA THR A 59 -4.80 -0.45 2.95
C THR A 59 -3.45 -0.07 3.52
N LEU A 60 -2.51 -0.99 3.46
CA LEU A 60 -1.11 -0.81 3.77
C LEU A 60 -0.30 -0.84 2.47
N LYS A 61 0.48 0.23 2.20
CA LYS A 61 1.38 0.33 1.05
C LYS A 61 2.82 0.08 1.53
N ILE A 62 3.40 -1.02 1.09
CA ILE A 62 4.78 -1.41 1.42
C ILE A 62 5.72 -0.62 0.53
N ASP A 63 6.62 0.15 1.15
CA ASP A 63 7.61 0.95 0.45
C ASP A 63 8.62 0.10 -0.34
N LYS A 64 9.12 0.69 -1.44
CA LYS A 64 10.12 0.07 -2.31
C LYS A 64 11.36 -0.44 -1.55
N SER A 65 11.80 0.24 -0.49
CA SER A 65 12.98 -0.16 0.28
C SER A 65 12.85 -1.56 0.90
N LEU A 66 11.66 -1.95 1.34
CA LEU A 66 11.39 -3.32 1.79
C LEU A 66 11.29 -4.30 0.62
N ILE A 67 10.67 -3.89 -0.50
CA ILE A 67 10.55 -4.73 -1.69
C ILE A 67 11.92 -5.03 -2.30
N ASP A 68 12.85 -4.09 -2.29
CA ASP A 68 14.22 -4.30 -2.78
C ASP A 68 14.99 -5.38 -1.98
N CYS A 69 14.60 -5.61 -0.73
CA CYS A 69 15.19 -6.64 0.13
C CYS A 69 14.57 -8.04 -0.02
N ILE A 70 13.51 -8.21 -0.83
CA ILE A 70 12.69 -9.45 -0.88
C ILE A 70 13.47 -10.68 -1.35
N HIS A 71 14.56 -10.50 -2.10
CA HIS A 71 15.44 -11.59 -2.54
C HIS A 71 16.31 -12.16 -1.42
N GLN A 72 16.54 -11.38 -0.36
CA GLN A 72 17.26 -11.83 0.82
C GLN A 72 16.31 -12.60 1.75
N GLN A 73 16.76 -13.71 2.33
CA GLN A 73 15.92 -14.53 3.21
C GLN A 73 15.27 -13.72 4.35
N LYS A 74 16.05 -12.85 5.01
CA LYS A 74 15.53 -12.00 6.10
C LYS A 74 14.53 -10.96 5.58
N GLY A 75 14.81 -10.32 4.45
CA GLY A 75 13.90 -9.35 3.82
C GLY A 75 12.58 -10.01 3.41
N ARG A 76 12.64 -11.19 2.81
CA ARG A 76 11.48 -12.01 2.46
C ARG A 76 10.61 -12.31 3.68
N MET A 77 11.21 -12.74 4.78
CA MET A 77 10.49 -12.99 6.02
C MET A 77 9.79 -11.74 6.55
N VAL A 78 10.47 -10.58 6.52
CA VAL A 78 9.88 -9.31 6.98
C VAL A 78 8.67 -8.94 6.13
N VAL A 79 8.79 -8.95 4.80
CA VAL A 79 7.68 -8.62 3.89
C VAL A 79 6.51 -9.57 4.10
N GLN A 80 6.76 -10.87 4.22
CA GLN A 80 5.72 -11.86 4.46
C GLN A 80 4.98 -11.62 5.78
N GLN A 81 5.71 -11.31 6.86
CA GLN A 81 5.09 -11.05 8.16
C GLN A 81 4.28 -9.74 8.16
N VAL A 82 4.74 -8.72 7.42
CA VAL A 82 3.98 -7.47 7.24
C VAL A 82 2.66 -7.74 6.52
N ILE A 83 2.66 -8.54 5.45
CA ILE A 83 1.44 -8.92 4.72
C ILE A 83 0.47 -9.68 5.64
N ILE A 84 0.96 -10.68 6.37
CA ILE A 84 0.15 -11.46 7.32
C ILE A 84 -0.46 -10.57 8.40
N LEU A 85 0.34 -9.66 8.96
CA LEU A 85 -0.13 -8.70 9.98
C LEU A 85 -1.22 -7.79 9.42
N ALA A 86 -1.01 -7.21 8.25
CA ALA A 86 -1.98 -6.33 7.61
C ALA A 86 -3.31 -7.05 7.35
N HIS A 87 -3.27 -8.26 6.81
CA HIS A 87 -4.46 -9.10 6.60
C HIS A 87 -5.15 -9.43 7.94
N GLY A 88 -4.39 -9.75 8.99
CA GLY A 88 -4.92 -9.98 10.33
C GLY A 88 -5.63 -8.77 10.94
N LEU A 89 -5.24 -7.56 10.56
CA LEU A 89 -5.87 -6.29 10.93
C LEU A 89 -7.01 -5.87 9.97
N GLY A 90 -7.34 -6.69 8.97
CA GLY A 90 -8.40 -6.42 8.00
C GLY A 90 -8.03 -5.43 6.89
N MET A 91 -6.74 -5.19 6.69
CA MET A 91 -6.24 -4.31 5.63
C MET A 91 -5.90 -5.10 4.36
N LYS A 92 -5.99 -4.44 3.20
CA LYS A 92 -5.36 -4.87 1.96
C LYS A 92 -3.92 -4.41 1.90
N VAL A 93 -3.09 -5.10 1.10
CA VAL A 93 -1.68 -4.77 0.95
C VAL A 93 -1.36 -4.41 -0.50
N VAL A 94 -0.66 -3.31 -0.68
CA VAL A 94 -0.09 -2.88 -1.97
C VAL A 94 1.43 -2.87 -1.84
N ALA A 95 2.11 -3.61 -2.70
CA ALA A 95 3.57 -3.55 -2.81
C ALA A 95 3.95 -2.51 -3.85
N GLU A 96 4.75 -1.51 -3.47
CA GLU A 96 5.19 -0.44 -4.35
C GLU A 96 6.62 -0.62 -4.85
N GLY A 97 6.91 -0.03 -6.01
CA GLY A 97 8.26 -0.03 -6.58
C GLY A 97 8.73 -1.40 -7.06
N VAL A 98 7.82 -2.29 -7.44
CA VAL A 98 8.15 -3.61 -7.99
C VAL A 98 8.70 -3.46 -9.41
N GLU A 99 9.91 -3.99 -9.66
CA GLU A 99 10.64 -3.78 -10.91
C GLU A 99 10.96 -5.08 -11.66
N THR A 100 10.89 -6.24 -10.99
CA THR A 100 11.30 -7.52 -11.58
C THR A 100 10.20 -8.58 -11.53
N ALA A 101 10.25 -9.54 -12.47
CA ALA A 101 9.33 -10.68 -12.49
C ALA A 101 9.44 -11.54 -11.23
N ASP A 102 10.66 -11.75 -10.73
CA ASP A 102 10.90 -12.55 -9.52
C ASP A 102 10.25 -11.91 -8.29
N GLN A 103 10.29 -10.58 -8.17
CA GLN A 103 9.58 -9.85 -7.10
C GLN A 103 8.07 -10.09 -7.19
N VAL A 104 7.51 -10.04 -8.40
CA VAL A 104 6.08 -10.30 -8.64
C VAL A 104 5.69 -11.71 -8.20
N GLU A 105 6.48 -12.73 -8.56
CA GLU A 105 6.21 -14.12 -8.19
C GLU A 105 6.24 -14.30 -6.68
N LEU A 106 7.28 -13.79 -6.00
CA LEU A 106 7.41 -13.86 -4.56
C LEU A 106 6.25 -13.16 -3.83
N LEU A 107 5.82 -11.99 -4.31
CA LEU A 107 4.70 -11.26 -3.74
C LEU A 107 3.36 -11.99 -3.93
N LYS A 108 3.17 -12.65 -5.07
CA LYS A 108 2.00 -13.52 -5.31
C LYS A 108 1.98 -14.72 -4.38
N GLU A 109 3.12 -15.39 -4.17
CA GLU A 109 3.25 -16.49 -3.20
C GLU A 109 2.91 -16.05 -1.77
N MET A 110 3.19 -14.79 -1.42
CA MET A 110 2.86 -14.19 -0.13
C MET A 110 1.42 -13.67 -0.05
N GLU A 111 0.61 -13.86 -1.09
CA GLU A 111 -0.77 -13.37 -1.16
C GLU A 111 -0.91 -11.85 -1.07
N CYS A 112 0.05 -11.08 -1.60
CA CYS A 112 -0.06 -9.64 -1.71
C CYS A 112 -1.25 -9.27 -2.61
N ASP A 113 -2.14 -8.37 -2.13
CA ASP A 113 -3.39 -8.06 -2.84
C ASP A 113 -3.17 -7.29 -4.15
N ASN A 114 -2.25 -6.33 -4.12
CA ASN A 114 -1.95 -5.48 -5.29
C ASN A 114 -0.45 -5.24 -5.41
N ILE A 115 0.00 -5.15 -6.65
CA ILE A 115 1.40 -4.90 -6.98
C ILE A 115 1.48 -3.70 -7.91
N GLN A 116 2.31 -2.71 -7.55
CA GLN A 116 2.51 -1.48 -8.29
C GLN A 116 4.00 -1.23 -8.52
N GLY A 117 4.39 -0.86 -9.74
CA GLY A 117 5.77 -0.52 -10.02
C GLY A 117 6.13 -0.56 -11.52
N PHE A 118 7.39 -0.27 -11.82
CA PHE A 118 7.89 -0.17 -13.20
C PHE A 118 7.90 -1.50 -13.95
N TYR A 119 7.76 -2.62 -13.27
CA TYR A 119 7.54 -3.90 -13.92
C TYR A 119 6.32 -3.88 -14.84
N TYR A 120 5.22 -3.26 -14.40
CA TYR A 120 4.00 -3.17 -15.21
C TYR A 120 3.99 -1.97 -16.14
N SER A 121 4.35 -0.80 -15.65
CA SER A 121 4.42 0.44 -16.43
C SER A 121 5.18 1.52 -15.70
N ARG A 122 6.05 2.23 -16.43
CA ARG A 122 6.55 3.52 -15.99
C ARG A 122 5.44 4.57 -16.11
N PRO A 123 5.52 5.68 -15.35
CA PRO A 123 4.63 6.81 -15.55
C PRO A 123 4.64 7.22 -17.03
N LEU A 124 3.46 7.30 -17.64
CA LEU A 124 3.29 7.64 -19.05
C LEU A 124 2.72 9.05 -19.19
N PRO A 125 3.12 9.82 -20.21
CA PRO A 125 2.40 11.01 -20.62
C PRO A 125 0.92 10.69 -20.88
N LYS A 126 0.02 11.65 -20.64
CA LYS A 126 -1.44 11.45 -20.71
C LYS A 126 -1.88 10.76 -22.01
N ALA A 127 -1.33 11.17 -23.16
CA ALA A 127 -1.69 10.60 -24.46
C ALA A 127 -1.31 9.11 -24.60
N GLU A 128 -0.16 8.72 -24.07
CA GLU A 128 0.30 7.33 -24.09
C GLU A 128 -0.46 6.47 -23.09
N PHE A 129 -0.82 7.03 -21.94
CA PHE A 129 -1.64 6.35 -20.93
C PHE A 129 -3.03 5.99 -21.49
N VAL A 130 -3.69 6.95 -22.15
CA VAL A 130 -5.00 6.72 -22.78
C VAL A 130 -4.91 5.61 -23.82
N LYS A 131 -3.91 5.64 -24.72
CA LYS A 131 -3.70 4.60 -25.73
C LYS A 131 -3.51 3.22 -25.10
N LYS A 132 -2.67 3.11 -24.05
CA LYS A 132 -2.41 1.84 -23.36
C LYS A 132 -3.63 1.32 -22.61
N SER A 133 -4.50 2.20 -22.08
CA SER A 133 -5.74 1.81 -21.40
C SER A 133 -6.81 1.29 -22.36
N GLU A 134 -6.78 1.69 -23.63
CA GLU A 134 -7.70 1.22 -24.68
C GLU A 134 -7.27 -0.14 -25.27
N GLU A 135 -5.99 -0.53 -25.14
CA GLU A 135 -5.45 -1.80 -25.60
C GLU A 135 -5.67 -2.98 -24.61
N ASN A 136 -6.10 -2.69 -23.40
CA ASN A 136 -6.43 -3.67 -22.35
C ASN A 136 -7.94 -3.73 -22.12
#